data_4a84bbf6dc596a8b7cc61685cfa323cf
#
_entry.id   4a84bbf6dc596a8b7cc61685cfa323cf
#
_cell.length_a   1.000
_cell.length_b   1.000
_cell.length_c   1.000
_cell.angle_alpha   90.00
_cell.angle_beta   90.00
_cell.angle_gamma   90.00
#
_symmetry.space_group_name_H-M   'P 1'
#
loop_
_entity.id
_entity.type
_entity.pdbx_description
1 polymer ?
#
loop_
_entity_poly.entity_id
_entity_poly.type
_entity_poly.pdbx_seq_one_letter_code
_entity_poly.pdbx_strand_id
1 'polypeptide(L)'
;IPITSMQLHLKAEDSKLSWRLTSDLLHIGQYVEMVLTYLRLGADTTDYVFRTVHLDKILGENIRKLRGDFIMKKLDLVYVPSDETVVSDEKWLSFVIEQILSNALKYTNEGSVTISIEKPKTLCISDTGIGISPEDIPRIFEKGYTGGNGHESKQASGLGLYLCRQICNRLGHEISVISEVGRGTTMRIHMDQYQCIKF
;
A
#
# COMPACT_ATOMS: atom_id res chain seq x y z
N ILE A 1 -20.99 3.94 -4.90
CA ILE A 1 -22.26 4.51 -4.37
C ILE A 1 -23.10 3.45 -3.62
N PRO A 2 -23.42 2.23 -4.13
CA PRO A 2 -24.14 1.23 -3.34
C PRO A 2 -23.40 0.78 -2.08
N ILE A 3 -22.09 0.53 -2.17
CA ILE A 3 -21.24 0.11 -1.04
C ILE A 3 -21.20 1.18 0.04
N THR A 4 -21.01 2.44 -0.33
CA THR A 4 -20.96 3.58 0.61
C THR A 4 -22.31 3.78 1.32
N SER A 5 -23.43 3.60 0.60
CA SER A 5 -24.77 3.68 1.18
C SER A 5 -25.02 2.56 2.20
N MET A 6 -24.63 1.31 1.87
CA MET A 6 -24.70 0.18 2.79
C MET A 6 -23.86 0.39 4.05
N GLN A 7 -22.64 0.94 3.90
CA GLN A 7 -21.77 1.28 5.03
C GLN A 7 -22.39 2.31 5.97
N LEU A 8 -23.09 3.33 5.42
CA LEU A 8 -23.78 4.34 6.22
C LEU A 8 -24.95 3.74 7.01
N HIS A 9 -25.74 2.87 6.38
CA HIS A 9 -26.85 2.20 7.07
C HIS A 9 -26.36 1.26 8.18
N LEU A 10 -25.30 0.51 7.94
CA LEU A 10 -24.72 -0.40 8.92
C LEU A 10 -24.05 0.32 10.09
N LYS A 11 -23.49 1.51 9.90
CA LYS A 11 -22.94 2.34 10.98
C LYS A 11 -24.00 2.87 11.94
N ALA A 12 -25.25 2.92 11.52
CA ALA A 12 -26.38 3.33 12.36
C ALA A 12 -26.83 2.20 13.32
N GLU A 13 -26.41 0.96 13.09
CA GLU A 13 -26.68 -0.19 13.94
C GLU A 13 -25.42 -0.63 14.68
N ASP A 14 -25.37 -0.46 15.99
CA ASP A 14 -24.23 -0.87 16.84
C ASP A 14 -24.33 -2.36 17.21
N SER A 15 -24.14 -3.22 16.21
CA SER A 15 -24.14 -4.68 16.41
C SER A 15 -22.84 -5.29 15.91
N LYS A 16 -22.41 -6.42 16.51
CA LYS A 16 -21.23 -7.18 16.06
C LYS A 16 -21.33 -7.64 14.58
N LEU A 17 -22.56 -7.85 14.11
CA LEU A 17 -22.85 -8.21 12.71
C LEU A 17 -22.62 -7.00 11.79
N SER A 18 -23.09 -5.81 12.19
CA SER A 18 -22.91 -4.55 11.47
C SER A 18 -21.42 -4.22 11.26
N TRP A 19 -20.59 -4.40 12.28
CA TRP A 19 -19.13 -4.22 12.17
C TRP A 19 -18.48 -5.18 11.18
N ARG A 20 -18.89 -6.48 11.19
CA ARG A 20 -18.38 -7.48 10.24
C ARG A 20 -18.79 -7.14 8.81
N LEU A 21 -20.06 -6.83 8.59
CA LEU A 21 -20.56 -6.46 7.26
C LEU A 21 -19.91 -5.16 6.73
N THR A 22 -19.64 -4.19 7.59
CA THR A 22 -18.92 -2.97 7.22
C THR A 22 -17.49 -3.30 6.80
N SER A 23 -16.79 -4.18 7.51
CA SER A 23 -15.45 -4.64 7.15
C SER A 23 -15.44 -5.37 5.81
N ASP A 24 -16.39 -6.29 5.59
CA ASP A 24 -16.51 -7.03 4.32
C ASP A 24 -16.79 -6.10 3.14
N LEU A 25 -17.65 -5.10 3.31
CA LEU A 25 -17.93 -4.08 2.30
C LEU A 25 -16.72 -3.20 1.99
N LEU A 26 -15.90 -2.87 2.99
CA LEU A 26 -14.63 -2.17 2.79
C LEU A 26 -13.67 -3.00 1.94
N HIS A 27 -13.53 -4.29 2.25
CA HIS A 27 -12.70 -5.20 1.47
C HIS A 27 -13.19 -5.34 0.02
N ILE A 28 -14.49 -5.50 -0.19
CA ILE A 28 -15.08 -5.53 -1.54
C ILE A 28 -14.76 -4.23 -2.30
N GLY A 29 -14.89 -3.07 -1.64
CA GLY A 29 -14.52 -1.79 -2.24
C GLY A 29 -13.06 -1.73 -2.65
N GLN A 30 -12.14 -2.19 -1.80
CA GLN A 30 -10.71 -2.27 -2.11
C GLN A 30 -10.42 -3.20 -3.28
N TYR A 31 -11.11 -4.36 -3.35
CA TYR A 31 -10.98 -5.28 -4.49
C TYR A 31 -11.44 -4.65 -5.81
N VAL A 32 -12.58 -3.96 -5.80
CA VAL A 32 -13.10 -3.26 -6.98
C VAL A 32 -12.11 -2.21 -7.46
N GLU A 33 -11.59 -1.36 -6.56
CA GLU A 33 -10.59 -0.35 -6.91
C GLU A 33 -9.30 -0.99 -7.46
N MET A 34 -8.87 -2.10 -6.90
CA MET A 34 -7.69 -2.84 -7.37
C MET A 34 -7.89 -3.40 -8.78
N VAL A 35 -9.06 -3.98 -9.08
CA VAL A 35 -9.41 -4.47 -10.42
C VAL A 35 -9.51 -3.31 -11.41
N LEU A 36 -10.15 -2.20 -11.03
CA LEU A 36 -10.22 -1.01 -11.88
C LEU A 36 -8.84 -0.42 -12.15
N THR A 37 -7.97 -0.39 -11.15
CA THR A 37 -6.57 0.03 -11.30
C THR A 37 -5.82 -0.88 -12.27
N TYR A 38 -5.99 -2.20 -12.13
CA TYR A 38 -5.41 -3.17 -13.06
C TYR A 38 -5.86 -2.94 -14.51
N LEU A 39 -7.18 -2.74 -14.73
CA LEU A 39 -7.73 -2.47 -16.05
C LEU A 39 -7.21 -1.15 -16.65
N ARG A 40 -7.13 -0.09 -15.84
CA ARG A 40 -6.57 1.20 -16.25
C ARG A 40 -5.10 1.08 -16.65
N LEU A 41 -4.30 0.32 -15.90
CA LEU A 41 -2.90 0.07 -16.25
C LEU A 41 -2.75 -0.72 -17.55
N GLY A 42 -3.72 -1.57 -17.91
CA GLY A 42 -3.73 -2.30 -19.17
C GLY A 42 -4.17 -1.49 -20.39
N ALA A 43 -4.77 -0.32 -20.18
CA ALA A 43 -5.20 0.56 -21.26
C ALA A 43 -4.05 1.52 -21.65
N ASP A 44 -3.75 1.63 -22.94
CA ASP A 44 -2.72 2.56 -23.47
C ASP A 44 -3.09 4.05 -23.29
N THR A 45 -4.28 4.33 -22.75
CA THR A 45 -4.84 5.67 -22.57
C THR A 45 -4.70 6.22 -21.14
N THR A 46 -3.85 5.62 -20.31
CA THR A 46 -3.65 6.14 -18.94
C THR A 46 -2.77 7.39 -18.99
N ASP A 47 -3.38 8.56 -18.82
CA ASP A 47 -2.65 9.82 -18.71
C ASP A 47 -1.98 9.93 -17.32
N TYR A 48 -0.64 9.93 -17.29
CA TYR A 48 0.15 10.24 -16.11
C TYR A 48 0.43 11.74 -16.07
N VAL A 49 0.15 12.36 -14.92
CA VAL A 49 0.41 13.78 -14.70
C VAL A 49 1.63 13.95 -13.81
N PHE A 50 2.81 13.99 -14.43
CA PHE A 50 4.07 14.20 -13.71
C PHE A 50 4.21 15.65 -13.23
N ARG A 51 4.44 15.81 -11.93
CA ARG A 51 4.72 17.10 -11.29
C ARG A 51 5.63 16.92 -10.09
N THR A 52 6.22 18.02 -9.62
CA THR A 52 6.91 18.02 -8.32
C THR A 52 5.85 17.84 -7.22
N VAL A 53 5.96 16.78 -6.44
CA VAL A 53 5.04 16.44 -5.34
C VAL A 53 5.80 16.41 -4.03
N HIS A 54 5.18 16.88 -2.95
CA HIS A 54 5.72 16.78 -1.60
C HIS A 54 5.36 15.43 -1.00
N LEU A 55 6.36 14.65 -0.62
CA LEU A 55 6.15 13.31 -0.04
C LEU A 55 5.36 13.37 1.25
N ASP A 56 5.64 14.36 2.12
CA ASP A 56 4.96 14.53 3.40
C ASP A 56 3.46 14.76 3.24
N LYS A 57 3.03 15.44 2.17
CA LYS A 57 1.62 15.63 1.87
C LYS A 57 0.95 14.28 1.58
N ILE A 58 1.54 13.49 0.66
CA ILE A 58 0.99 12.19 0.26
C ILE A 58 0.98 11.22 1.44
N LEU A 59 2.08 11.15 2.20
CA LEU A 59 2.20 10.32 3.39
C LEU A 59 1.17 10.70 4.44
N GLY A 60 1.03 12.00 4.74
CA GLY A 60 0.06 12.49 5.72
C GLY A 60 -1.40 12.19 5.34
N GLU A 61 -1.75 12.21 4.05
CA GLU A 61 -3.07 11.82 3.57
C GLU A 61 -3.33 10.32 3.75
N ASN A 62 -2.37 9.47 3.41
CA ASN A 62 -2.48 8.02 3.57
C ASN A 62 -2.49 7.60 5.05
N ILE A 63 -1.66 8.21 5.89
CA ILE A 63 -1.66 7.99 7.35
C ILE A 63 -3.03 8.35 7.95
N ARG A 64 -3.63 9.46 7.54
CA ARG A 64 -4.97 9.86 8.02
C ARG A 64 -6.05 8.87 7.65
N LYS A 65 -6.00 8.31 6.43
CA LYS A 65 -6.94 7.27 5.98
C LYS A 65 -6.85 6.02 6.84
N LEU A 66 -5.63 5.58 7.17
CA LEU A 66 -5.37 4.33 7.87
C LEU A 66 -5.29 4.46 9.40
N ARG A 67 -5.45 5.69 9.94
CA ARG A 67 -5.34 5.98 11.38
C ARG A 67 -6.23 5.08 12.23
N GLY A 68 -7.46 4.80 11.77
CA GLY A 68 -8.39 3.95 12.49
C GLY A 68 -7.85 2.53 12.69
N ASP A 69 -7.20 1.98 11.67
CA ASP A 69 -6.65 0.63 11.69
C ASP A 69 -5.43 0.54 12.62
N PHE A 70 -4.55 1.56 12.63
CA PHE A 70 -3.45 1.67 13.59
C PHE A 70 -3.94 1.66 15.03
N ILE A 71 -4.98 2.46 15.33
CA ILE A 71 -5.57 2.54 16.68
C ILE A 71 -6.21 1.21 17.09
N MET A 72 -7.01 0.60 16.20
CA MET A 72 -7.67 -0.68 16.48
C MET A 72 -6.67 -1.81 16.75
N LYS A 73 -5.58 -1.84 15.99
CA LYS A 73 -4.51 -2.84 16.16
C LYS A 73 -3.51 -2.50 17.26
N LYS A 74 -3.59 -1.29 17.83
CA LYS A 74 -2.62 -0.78 18.85
C LYS A 74 -1.18 -0.80 18.32
N LEU A 75 -0.99 -0.49 17.04
CA LEU A 75 0.33 -0.42 16.44
C LEU A 75 0.87 1.01 16.52
N ASP A 76 2.15 1.13 16.85
CA ASP A 76 2.83 2.41 16.82
C ASP A 76 3.16 2.81 15.38
N LEU A 77 2.93 4.07 15.06
CA LEU A 77 3.37 4.66 13.80
C LEU A 77 4.47 5.68 14.07
N VAL A 78 5.65 5.44 13.53
CA VAL A 78 6.82 6.32 13.65
C VAL A 78 7.04 7.00 12.30
N TYR A 79 6.87 8.32 12.26
CA TYR A 79 7.12 9.11 11.07
C TYR A 79 7.62 10.50 11.42
N VAL A 80 8.74 10.89 10.80
CA VAL A 80 9.29 12.25 10.91
C VAL A 80 9.25 12.88 9.52
N PRO A 81 8.51 13.98 9.35
CA PRO A 81 8.46 14.72 8.09
C PRO A 81 9.86 15.15 7.63
N SER A 82 10.08 15.16 6.32
CA SER A 82 11.40 15.39 5.72
C SER A 82 11.48 16.57 4.75
N ASP A 83 10.33 17.12 4.36
CA ASP A 83 10.20 18.16 3.32
C ASP A 83 10.71 17.74 1.92
N GLU A 84 10.89 16.42 1.72
CA GLU A 84 11.38 15.90 0.44
C GLU A 84 10.34 16.01 -0.67
N THR A 85 10.82 16.35 -1.86
CA THR A 85 10.02 16.41 -3.08
C THR A 85 10.55 15.47 -4.14
N VAL A 86 9.63 14.90 -4.91
CA VAL A 86 9.95 14.04 -6.05
C VAL A 86 9.12 14.43 -7.26
N VAL A 87 9.59 14.10 -8.45
CA VAL A 87 8.75 14.23 -9.64
C VAL A 87 8.03 12.92 -9.87
N SER A 88 6.71 12.98 -9.78
CA SER A 88 5.86 11.79 -9.88
C SER A 88 4.42 12.20 -10.18
N ASP A 89 3.56 11.21 -10.39
CA ASP A 89 2.11 11.38 -10.36
C ASP A 89 1.60 11.14 -8.93
N GLU A 90 1.01 12.18 -8.33
CA GLU A 90 0.54 12.17 -6.93
C GLU A 90 -0.48 11.07 -6.66
N LYS A 91 -1.41 10.85 -7.59
CA LYS A 91 -2.48 9.86 -7.45
C LYS A 91 -1.92 8.44 -7.46
N TRP A 92 -1.05 8.15 -8.43
CA TRP A 92 -0.49 6.82 -8.58
C TRP A 92 0.54 6.49 -7.50
N LEU A 93 1.36 7.47 -7.10
CA LEU A 93 2.29 7.30 -5.97
C LEU A 93 1.53 7.12 -4.66
N SER A 94 0.44 7.87 -4.43
CA SER A 94 -0.43 7.69 -3.26
C SER A 94 -1.02 6.28 -3.19
N PHE A 95 -1.46 5.71 -4.32
CA PHE A 95 -1.93 4.33 -4.38
C PHE A 95 -0.85 3.33 -3.94
N VAL A 96 0.37 3.47 -4.44
CA VAL A 96 1.49 2.59 -4.06
C VAL A 96 1.76 2.66 -2.57
N ILE A 97 1.83 3.86 -2.01
CA ILE A 97 2.07 4.09 -0.58
C ILE A 97 0.93 3.47 0.26
N GLU A 98 -0.32 3.67 -0.14
CA GLU A 98 -1.49 3.11 0.54
C GLU A 98 -1.45 1.57 0.57
N GLN A 99 -1.09 0.93 -0.54
CA GLN A 99 -0.96 -0.53 -0.62
C GLN A 99 0.15 -1.07 0.28
N ILE A 100 1.30 -0.40 0.33
CA ILE A 100 2.42 -0.82 1.19
C ILE A 100 2.05 -0.65 2.67
N LEU A 101 1.46 0.49 3.06
CA LEU A 101 1.01 0.73 4.44
C LEU A 101 -0.10 -0.26 4.86
N SER A 102 -1.04 -0.56 3.96
CA SER A 102 -2.09 -1.55 4.20
C SER A 102 -1.49 -2.95 4.42
N ASN A 103 -0.46 -3.34 3.66
CA ASN A 103 0.26 -4.59 3.87
C ASN A 103 0.99 -4.60 5.21
N ALA A 104 1.71 -3.53 5.56
CA ALA A 104 2.38 -3.40 6.85
C ALA A 104 1.38 -3.58 8.00
N LEU A 105 0.23 -2.91 7.95
CA LEU A 105 -0.86 -3.07 8.92
C LEU A 105 -1.40 -4.50 8.93
N LYS A 106 -1.59 -5.12 7.77
CA LYS A 106 -2.16 -6.47 7.68
C LYS A 106 -1.28 -7.51 8.35
N TYR A 107 0.04 -7.43 8.11
CA TYR A 107 0.99 -8.46 8.53
C TYR A 107 1.72 -8.14 9.84
N THR A 108 1.42 -7.02 10.48
CA THR A 108 1.89 -6.68 11.82
C THR A 108 0.76 -6.85 12.82
N ASN A 109 0.96 -7.71 13.82
CA ASN A 109 -0.01 -7.93 14.89
C ASN A 109 0.32 -7.09 16.11
N GLU A 110 1.60 -6.90 16.41
CA GLU A 110 2.12 -6.12 17.55
C GLU A 110 3.40 -5.40 17.11
N GLY A 111 3.67 -4.23 17.70
CA GLY A 111 4.86 -3.44 17.45
C GLY A 111 4.58 -2.19 16.63
N SER A 112 5.35 -1.92 15.58
CA SER A 112 5.34 -0.62 14.91
C SER A 112 5.48 -0.69 13.39
N VAL A 113 5.02 0.40 12.75
CA VAL A 113 5.34 0.74 11.35
C VAL A 113 6.12 2.04 11.35
N THR A 114 7.30 2.02 10.73
CA THR A 114 8.20 3.18 10.63
C THR A 114 8.27 3.64 9.19
N ILE A 115 8.08 4.95 8.97
CA ILE A 115 8.24 5.59 7.68
C ILE A 115 9.46 6.49 7.75
N SER A 116 10.40 6.31 6.83
CA SER A 116 11.61 7.13 6.72
C SER A 116 11.98 7.40 5.29
N ILE A 117 12.76 8.46 5.07
CA ILE A 117 13.29 8.80 3.75
C ILE A 117 14.81 8.75 3.84
N GLU A 118 15.41 7.82 3.10
CA GLU A 118 16.85 7.66 2.97
C GLU A 118 17.33 8.42 1.74
N LYS A 119 18.56 8.97 1.82
CA LYS A 119 19.20 9.62 0.65
C LYS A 119 19.71 8.54 -0.34
N PRO A 120 19.63 8.80 -1.68
CA PRO A 120 19.16 10.04 -2.33
C PRO A 120 17.65 10.04 -2.59
N LYS A 121 16.67 9.90 -2.03
CA LYS A 121 15.20 9.91 -2.27
C LYS A 121 14.62 8.49 -2.31
N THR A 122 14.93 7.73 -1.28
CA THR A 122 14.34 6.41 -1.10
C THR A 122 13.33 6.46 0.06
N LEU A 123 12.06 6.26 -0.26
CA LEU A 123 11.02 6.09 0.76
C LEU A 123 11.08 4.65 1.28
N CYS A 124 11.27 4.52 2.59
CA CYS A 124 11.28 3.25 3.31
C CYS A 124 10.05 3.16 4.21
N ILE A 125 9.30 2.08 4.09
CA ILE A 125 8.18 1.73 4.99
C ILE A 125 8.53 0.37 5.59
N SER A 126 8.83 0.39 6.89
CA SER A 126 9.30 -0.77 7.65
C SER A 126 8.26 -1.18 8.69
N ASP A 127 7.92 -2.43 8.74
CA ASP A 127 7.07 -3.03 9.76
C ASP A 127 7.83 -4.04 10.61
N THR A 128 7.36 -4.28 11.82
CA THR A 128 7.87 -5.31 12.75
C THR A 128 7.01 -6.58 12.71
N GLY A 129 6.39 -6.86 11.57
CA GLY A 129 5.46 -7.97 11.41
C GLY A 129 6.12 -9.33 11.24
N ILE A 130 5.35 -10.26 10.69
CA ILE A 130 5.77 -11.67 10.54
C ILE A 130 6.95 -11.87 9.60
N GLY A 131 7.26 -10.88 8.74
CA GLY A 131 8.27 -11.00 7.69
C GLY A 131 7.83 -11.89 6.53
N ILE A 132 8.73 -12.06 5.57
CA ILE A 132 8.53 -12.82 4.34
C ILE A 132 9.62 -13.89 4.25
N SER A 133 9.25 -15.11 3.89
CA SER A 133 10.23 -16.18 3.70
C SER A 133 11.18 -15.87 2.54
N PRO A 134 12.46 -16.30 2.60
CA PRO A 134 13.40 -16.10 1.49
C PRO A 134 12.91 -16.68 0.16
N GLU A 135 12.13 -17.75 0.20
CA GLU A 135 11.56 -18.42 -0.97
C GLU A 135 10.46 -17.57 -1.62
N ASP A 136 9.71 -16.79 -0.83
CA ASP A 136 8.62 -15.95 -1.29
C ASP A 136 9.11 -14.60 -1.83
N ILE A 137 10.20 -14.05 -1.30
CA ILE A 137 10.74 -12.72 -1.66
C ILE A 137 10.83 -12.48 -3.18
N PRO A 138 11.36 -13.39 -4.01
CA PRO A 138 11.43 -13.18 -5.45
C PRO A 138 10.07 -13.06 -6.13
N ARG A 139 9.04 -13.63 -5.51
CA ARG A 139 7.71 -13.84 -6.09
C ARG A 139 6.64 -12.86 -5.61
N ILE A 140 6.87 -12.10 -4.55
CA ILE A 140 5.85 -11.23 -3.95
C ILE A 140 5.27 -10.18 -4.91
N PHE A 141 5.99 -9.87 -5.98
CA PHE A 141 5.55 -8.96 -7.04
C PHE A 141 4.96 -9.67 -8.26
N GLU A 142 4.83 -11.01 -8.24
CA GLU A 142 4.15 -11.77 -9.29
C GLU A 142 2.63 -11.59 -9.19
N LYS A 143 1.97 -11.57 -10.36
CA LYS A 143 0.52 -11.44 -10.44
C LYS A 143 -0.19 -12.62 -9.78
N GLY A 144 -1.05 -12.32 -8.80
CA GLY A 144 -1.85 -13.32 -8.11
C GLY A 144 -1.08 -14.11 -7.04
N TYR A 145 0.17 -13.74 -6.74
CA TYR A 145 0.94 -14.41 -5.70
C TYR A 145 0.53 -13.93 -4.30
N THR A 146 0.24 -14.87 -3.40
CA THR A 146 -0.23 -14.57 -2.04
C THR A 146 0.70 -15.08 -0.94
N GLY A 147 1.79 -15.78 -1.29
CA GLY A 147 2.72 -16.40 -0.33
C GLY A 147 2.11 -17.54 0.50
N GLY A 148 2.94 -18.25 1.26
CA GLY A 148 2.48 -19.33 2.15
C GLY A 148 1.47 -18.84 3.20
N ASN A 149 1.65 -17.65 3.75
CA ASN A 149 0.77 -17.04 4.75
C ASN A 149 -0.51 -16.44 4.14
N GLY A 150 -0.56 -16.22 2.83
CA GLY A 150 -1.73 -15.69 2.12
C GLY A 150 -2.86 -16.72 2.00
N HIS A 151 -2.55 -18.02 2.06
CA HIS A 151 -3.57 -19.08 2.07
C HIS A 151 -4.37 -19.12 3.38
N GLU A 152 -3.80 -18.69 4.49
CA GLU A 152 -4.51 -18.59 5.78
C GLU A 152 -5.38 -17.32 5.85
N SER A 153 -5.00 -16.24 5.18
CA SER A 153 -5.84 -15.05 5.03
C SER A 153 -6.65 -15.15 3.74
N LYS A 154 -7.90 -15.61 3.83
CA LYS A 154 -8.89 -15.65 2.72
C LYS A 154 -9.08 -14.30 1.98
N GLN A 155 -8.31 -13.27 2.33
CA GLN A 155 -8.46 -11.86 1.92
C GLN A 155 -7.33 -11.34 1.03
N ALA A 156 -6.37 -12.17 0.60
CA ALA A 156 -5.27 -11.71 -0.24
C ALA A 156 -5.56 -11.99 -1.72
N SER A 157 -5.66 -10.93 -2.55
CA SER A 157 -5.85 -11.04 -4.00
C SER A 157 -4.57 -11.37 -4.77
N GLY A 158 -3.40 -11.14 -4.16
CA GLY A 158 -2.12 -11.21 -4.85
C GLY A 158 -1.91 -10.14 -5.94
N LEU A 159 -2.77 -9.12 -5.98
CA LEU A 159 -2.67 -8.05 -6.98
C LEU A 159 -2.00 -6.78 -6.45
N GLY A 160 -2.03 -6.54 -5.12
CA GLY A 160 -1.57 -5.28 -4.53
C GLY A 160 -0.11 -4.96 -4.86
N LEU A 161 0.83 -5.81 -4.47
CA LEU A 161 2.27 -5.60 -4.73
C LEU A 161 2.62 -5.69 -6.22
N TYR A 162 1.94 -6.57 -6.97
CA TYR A 162 2.07 -6.60 -8.42
C TYR A 162 1.75 -5.24 -9.04
N LEU A 163 0.63 -4.62 -8.66
CA LEU A 163 0.24 -3.30 -9.14
C LEU A 163 1.22 -2.22 -8.68
N CYS A 164 1.71 -2.29 -7.44
CA CYS A 164 2.76 -1.37 -6.96
C CYS A 164 3.98 -1.38 -7.88
N ARG A 165 4.47 -2.57 -8.26
CA ARG A 165 5.62 -2.70 -9.17
C ARG A 165 5.31 -2.16 -10.56
N GLN A 166 4.13 -2.47 -11.12
CA GLN A 166 3.74 -1.95 -12.44
C GLN A 166 3.65 -0.41 -12.45
N ILE A 167 3.07 0.17 -11.40
CA ILE A 167 2.93 1.62 -11.25
C ILE A 167 4.30 2.25 -11.06
N CYS A 168 5.15 1.75 -10.14
CA CYS A 168 6.50 2.26 -9.94
C CYS A 168 7.29 2.29 -11.25
N ASN A 169 7.29 1.19 -12.02
CA ASN A 169 7.96 1.14 -13.32
C ASN A 169 7.48 2.23 -14.28
N ARG A 170 6.16 2.51 -14.34
CA ARG A 170 5.59 3.56 -15.19
C ARG A 170 5.87 4.97 -14.69
N LEU A 171 6.05 5.13 -13.38
CA LEU A 171 6.47 6.39 -12.76
C LEU A 171 7.97 6.65 -12.87
N GLY A 172 8.76 5.70 -13.39
CA GLY A 172 10.22 5.77 -13.41
C GLY A 172 10.85 5.56 -12.04
N HIS A 173 10.15 4.88 -11.13
CA HIS A 173 10.60 4.51 -9.80
C HIS A 173 10.90 3.02 -9.73
N GLU A 174 11.77 2.62 -8.79
CA GLU A 174 12.04 1.23 -8.50
C GLU A 174 11.47 0.85 -7.13
N ILE A 175 10.85 -0.33 -7.02
CA ILE A 175 10.39 -0.87 -5.76
C ILE A 175 11.19 -2.12 -5.40
N SER A 176 11.68 -2.17 -4.16
CA SER A 176 12.44 -3.28 -3.61
C SER A 176 11.97 -3.65 -2.20
N VAL A 177 12.40 -4.81 -1.71
CA VAL A 177 12.01 -5.35 -0.41
C VAL A 177 13.21 -5.95 0.31
N ILE A 178 13.27 -5.75 1.61
CA ILE A 178 14.15 -6.46 2.54
C ILE A 178 13.25 -7.03 3.62
N SER A 179 13.35 -8.33 3.90
CA SER A 179 12.52 -8.96 4.90
C SER A 179 13.22 -10.15 5.55
N GLU A 180 12.90 -10.39 6.80
CA GLU A 180 13.36 -11.54 7.58
C GLU A 180 12.19 -12.07 8.39
N VAL A 181 11.94 -13.39 8.36
CA VAL A 181 10.85 -14.02 9.10
C VAL A 181 10.99 -13.74 10.59
N GLY A 182 9.91 -13.25 11.20
CA GLY A 182 9.85 -12.91 12.61
C GLY A 182 10.48 -11.56 12.99
N ARG A 183 11.05 -10.83 12.02
CA ARG A 183 11.64 -9.49 12.24
C ARG A 183 10.89 -8.38 11.51
N GLY A 184 10.12 -8.72 10.47
CA GLY A 184 9.33 -7.78 9.70
C GLY A 184 9.83 -7.55 8.30
N THR A 185 9.27 -6.53 7.65
CA THR A 185 9.50 -6.21 6.24
C THR A 185 9.79 -4.73 6.07
N THR A 186 10.75 -4.40 5.20
CA THR A 186 11.01 -3.04 4.73
C THR A 186 10.77 -2.98 3.23
N MET A 187 9.74 -2.24 2.84
CA MET A 187 9.49 -1.90 1.44
C MET A 187 10.19 -0.58 1.12
N ARG A 188 10.88 -0.52 -0.03
CA ARG A 188 11.64 0.64 -0.47
C ARG A 188 11.16 1.09 -1.84
N ILE A 189 10.91 2.39 -2.00
CA ILE A 189 10.62 3.03 -3.28
C ILE A 189 11.77 3.98 -3.59
N HIS A 190 12.57 3.65 -4.59
CA HIS A 190 13.69 4.46 -5.07
C HIS A 190 13.17 5.45 -6.11
N MET A 191 13.28 6.75 -5.83
CA MET A 191 12.68 7.83 -6.63
C MET A 191 13.72 8.82 -7.17
N ASP A 192 14.99 8.47 -7.09
CA ASP A 192 16.12 9.28 -7.54
C ASP A 192 16.46 9.11 -9.02
N GLN A 193 15.94 8.05 -9.63
CA GLN A 193 16.20 7.72 -11.02
C GLN A 193 15.20 8.37 -11.96
N TYR A 194 15.53 9.57 -12.45
CA TYR A 194 14.90 10.11 -13.66
C TYR A 194 15.39 9.32 -14.87
N GLN A 195 14.87 8.14 -15.10
CA GLN A 195 14.95 7.57 -16.43
C GLN A 195 13.91 8.31 -17.28
N CYS A 196 14.39 9.19 -18.16
CA CYS A 196 13.56 9.73 -19.24
C CYS A 196 12.86 8.56 -19.92
N ILE A 197 11.58 8.38 -19.65
CA ILE A 197 10.75 7.47 -20.44
C ILE A 197 10.71 8.10 -21.83
N LYS A 198 11.48 7.53 -22.78
CA LYS A 198 11.33 7.86 -24.18
C LYS A 198 10.01 7.24 -24.63
N PHE A 199 9.03 8.11 -24.90
CA PHE A 199 7.80 7.77 -25.57
C PHE A 199 8.07 7.35 -27.03
#